data_a43d45c1958f7e8e47d469409e72f414
#
_entry.id   a43d45c1958f7e8e47d469409e72f414
#
_cell.length_a   1.000
_cell.length_b   1.000
_cell.length_c   1.000
_cell.angle_alpha   90.00
_cell.angle_beta   90.00
_cell.angle_gamma   90.00
#
_symmetry.space_group_name_H-M   'P 1'
#
loop_
_entity.id
_entity.type
_entity.pdbx_description
1 polymer ?
#
loop_
_entity_poly.entity_id
_entity_poly.type
_entity_poly.pdbx_seq_one_letter_code
_entity_poly.pdbx_strand_id
1 'polypeptide(L)'
;MENTMKKYAERIGRNEVNPHVCYDGQTSGLIMDPYQEEVPLELLGFGIYRLGQDFVTKETDEKEMVLVPQDGEFEAEVNGKRFSGKRTGGPFAMGPGKTNASALYVPCNARLMIRGKGEVAFFEAPALKEKQPFYFSNDKVKVVSRGGWIWRRDIVSLISPKDVSSNLVVGETYSPPGFWSGTPLHRHDRDEPLSGESDHEEIYYHRFNWKKGEGDEIGPYGVQLLMDGQRLMKAFIIGDKSIIAIPGGYHPVVASPVSELLYLWGLGGRESEMVMRDVAEFIHLKSFEEIFRELDKKGSIEKTISKEEFKSLCTVYAFTVEQAGLLSVMLKEKGYNIDGH
;
A
#
# COMPACT_ATOMS: atom_id res chain seq x y z
N MET A 1 14.11 -15.86 16.06
CA MET A 1 13.09 -15.06 16.80
C MET A 1 11.71 -15.50 16.34
N GLU A 2 10.69 -15.40 17.19
CA GLU A 2 9.33 -15.63 16.77
C GLU A 2 8.91 -14.47 15.86
N ASN A 3 8.26 -14.75 14.74
CA ASN A 3 7.84 -13.69 13.82
C ASN A 3 6.64 -12.94 14.38
N THR A 4 6.52 -11.66 14.05
CA THR A 4 5.50 -10.77 14.63
C THR A 4 4.09 -11.28 14.37
N MET A 5 3.80 -11.78 13.16
CA MET A 5 2.49 -12.35 12.84
C MET A 5 2.13 -13.54 13.74
N LYS A 6 3.06 -14.45 13.97
CA LYS A 6 2.84 -15.62 14.82
C LYS A 6 2.53 -15.24 16.28
N LYS A 7 3.20 -14.19 16.79
CA LYS A 7 2.97 -13.64 18.11
C LYS A 7 1.56 -13.02 18.27
N TYR A 8 1.08 -12.32 17.24
CA TYR A 8 -0.15 -11.53 17.35
C TYR A 8 -1.39 -12.18 16.74
N ALA A 9 -1.27 -13.16 15.83
CA ALA A 9 -2.40 -13.76 15.13
C ALA A 9 -3.53 -14.23 16.06
N GLU A 10 -3.18 -14.95 17.14
CA GLU A 10 -4.15 -15.46 18.10
C GLU A 10 -4.78 -14.33 18.93
N ARG A 11 -4.00 -13.35 19.38
CA ARG A 11 -4.47 -12.18 20.13
C ARG A 11 -5.44 -11.31 19.30
N ILE A 12 -5.12 -11.09 18.03
CA ILE A 12 -6.00 -10.41 17.07
C ILE A 12 -7.28 -11.25 16.86
N GLY A 13 -7.12 -12.58 16.70
CA GLY A 13 -8.22 -13.51 16.53
C GLY A 13 -9.24 -13.43 17.67
N ARG A 14 -8.78 -13.32 18.91
CA ARG A 14 -9.57 -13.22 20.14
C ARG A 14 -10.04 -11.80 20.49
N ASN A 15 -9.74 -10.79 19.68
CA ASN A 15 -9.96 -9.37 19.97
C ASN A 15 -9.24 -8.84 21.23
N GLU A 16 -8.13 -9.46 21.62
CA GLU A 16 -7.29 -8.99 22.72
C GLU A 16 -6.43 -7.80 22.26
N VAL A 17 -6.14 -7.73 20.96
CA VAL A 17 -5.44 -6.62 20.30
C VAL A 17 -6.22 -6.25 19.04
N ASN A 18 -6.41 -4.95 18.82
CA ASN A 18 -7.08 -4.44 17.64
C ASN A 18 -6.08 -3.75 16.69
N PRO A 19 -5.80 -4.31 15.51
CA PRO A 19 -4.89 -3.69 14.55
C PRO A 19 -5.49 -2.47 13.84
N HIS A 20 -6.78 -2.17 14.05
CA HIS A 20 -7.50 -1.09 13.37
C HIS A 20 -7.73 0.11 14.28
N VAL A 21 -7.26 1.27 13.83
CA VAL A 21 -7.50 2.58 14.47
C VAL A 21 -8.06 3.54 13.43
N CYS A 22 -9.03 4.36 13.83
CA CYS A 22 -9.50 5.48 13.02
C CYS A 22 -8.83 6.76 13.49
N TYR A 23 -8.11 7.45 12.62
CA TYR A 23 -7.50 8.74 12.93
C TYR A 23 -8.58 9.81 13.14
N ASP A 24 -8.51 10.49 14.26
CA ASP A 24 -9.50 11.48 14.71
C ASP A 24 -9.43 12.82 13.96
N GLY A 25 -8.38 13.04 13.16
CA GLY A 25 -8.12 14.31 12.48
C GLY A 25 -7.61 15.42 13.42
N GLN A 26 -7.32 15.11 14.68
CA GLN A 26 -6.87 16.07 15.69
C GLN A 26 -5.49 15.74 16.27
N THR A 27 -5.24 14.46 16.54
CA THR A 27 -3.96 13.97 17.08
C THR A 27 -2.81 14.34 16.17
N SER A 28 -1.72 14.88 16.75
CA SER A 28 -0.48 15.17 16.03
C SER A 28 0.68 14.46 16.70
N GLY A 29 1.37 13.60 15.93
CA GLY A 29 2.45 12.75 16.42
C GLY A 29 2.24 11.30 16.07
N LEU A 30 2.86 10.40 16.83
CA LEU A 30 2.78 8.96 16.64
C LEU A 30 1.39 8.44 17.04
N ILE A 31 0.79 7.62 16.20
CA ILE A 31 -0.55 7.02 16.38
C ILE A 31 -0.43 5.51 16.57
N MET A 32 0.36 4.84 15.73
CA MET A 32 0.76 3.45 15.89
C MET A 32 2.19 3.41 16.40
N ASP A 33 2.34 3.16 17.69
CA ASP A 33 3.64 3.04 18.35
C ASP A 33 3.94 1.57 18.64
N PRO A 34 4.96 0.96 18.00
CA PRO A 34 5.27 -0.45 18.17
C PRO A 34 5.72 -0.82 19.60
N TYR A 35 6.01 0.18 20.44
CA TYR A 35 6.33 -0.05 21.86
C TYR A 35 5.11 -0.09 22.77
N GLN A 36 3.91 0.17 22.24
CA GLN A 36 2.66 0.01 22.99
C GLN A 36 2.12 -1.40 22.84
N GLU A 37 1.70 -2.00 23.94
CA GLU A 37 1.25 -3.41 24.00
C GLU A 37 0.00 -3.68 23.15
N GLU A 38 -0.82 -2.65 22.94
CA GLU A 38 -2.05 -2.70 22.15
C GLU A 38 -1.80 -2.69 20.64
N VAL A 39 -0.61 -2.26 20.21
CA VAL A 39 -0.22 -2.20 18.78
C VAL A 39 0.45 -3.52 18.39
N PRO A 40 -0.09 -4.28 17.43
CA PRO A 40 0.45 -5.58 17.05
C PRO A 40 1.66 -5.49 16.11
N LEU A 41 2.62 -4.64 16.43
CA LEU A 41 3.86 -4.42 15.68
C LEU A 41 5.04 -4.38 16.65
N GLU A 42 6.26 -4.58 16.15
CA GLU A 42 7.50 -4.53 16.93
C GLU A 42 8.50 -3.50 16.40
N LEU A 43 8.39 -3.12 15.13
CA LEU A 43 9.39 -2.31 14.44
C LEU A 43 8.82 -1.03 13.85
N LEU A 44 7.66 -1.15 13.20
CA LEU A 44 7.13 -0.10 12.35
C LEU A 44 6.16 0.81 13.12
N GLY A 45 6.46 2.10 13.15
CA GLY A 45 5.60 3.14 13.69
C GLY A 45 4.96 3.98 12.59
N PHE A 46 3.77 4.53 12.88
CA PHE A 46 3.06 5.44 11.99
C PHE A 46 2.44 6.60 12.76
N GLY A 47 2.52 7.79 12.19
CA GLY A 47 1.89 8.97 12.76
C GLY A 47 1.57 10.04 11.73
N ILE A 48 0.97 11.11 12.21
CA ILE A 48 0.59 12.29 11.42
C ILE A 48 1.02 13.55 12.16
N TYR A 49 1.75 14.43 11.48
CA TYR A 49 1.97 15.80 11.94
C TYR A 49 0.90 16.71 11.32
N ARG A 50 0.22 17.45 12.19
CA ARG A 50 -0.61 18.59 11.79
C ARG A 50 0.26 19.84 11.86
N LEU A 51 0.58 20.36 10.69
CA LEU A 51 1.53 21.47 10.58
C LEU A 51 0.84 22.81 10.82
N GLY A 52 1.60 23.72 11.47
CA GLY A 52 1.26 25.10 11.75
C GLY A 52 2.47 26.00 11.50
N GLN A 53 2.40 27.22 12.05
CA GLN A 53 3.49 28.21 11.96
C GLN A 53 4.71 27.80 12.80
N ASP A 54 4.47 27.11 13.92
CA ASP A 54 5.53 26.64 14.81
C ASP A 54 6.16 25.37 14.26
N PHE A 55 7.47 25.21 14.53
CA PHE A 55 8.19 24.00 14.16
C PHE A 55 7.80 22.82 15.06
N VAL A 56 7.44 21.71 14.45
CA VAL A 56 7.52 20.39 15.08
C VAL A 56 8.98 19.94 14.99
N THR A 57 9.57 19.58 16.13
CA THR A 57 10.96 19.09 16.19
C THR A 57 10.98 17.64 16.62
N LYS A 58 11.77 16.83 15.95
CA LYS A 58 11.95 15.40 16.23
C LYS A 58 13.41 15.02 16.09
N GLU A 59 13.96 14.35 17.10
CA GLU A 59 15.22 13.60 16.99
C GLU A 59 14.87 12.18 16.54
N THR A 60 15.58 11.67 15.55
CA THR A 60 15.27 10.32 15.00
C THR A 60 15.97 9.20 15.77
N ASP A 61 17.01 9.51 16.52
CA ASP A 61 17.84 8.55 17.25
C ASP A 61 18.26 7.37 16.32
N GLU A 62 18.03 6.15 16.70
CA GLU A 62 18.36 4.95 15.91
C GLU A 62 17.34 4.66 14.78
N LYS A 63 16.28 5.46 14.65
CA LYS A 63 15.24 5.24 13.64
C LYS A 63 15.46 6.12 12.41
N GLU A 64 14.99 5.65 11.28
CA GLU A 64 14.77 6.48 10.10
C GLU A 64 13.29 6.80 9.94
N MET A 65 12.97 7.87 9.22
CA MET A 65 11.60 8.29 8.96
C MET A 65 11.37 8.61 7.49
N VAL A 66 10.14 8.37 7.03
CA VAL A 66 9.65 8.84 5.73
C VAL A 66 8.39 9.65 5.96
N LEU A 67 8.41 10.91 5.52
CA LEU A 67 7.29 11.84 5.62
C LEU A 67 6.61 11.98 4.26
N VAL A 68 5.28 11.84 4.22
CA VAL A 68 4.46 11.93 3.00
C VAL A 68 3.35 12.95 3.21
N PRO A 69 3.38 14.13 2.56
CA PRO A 69 2.30 15.10 2.64
C PRO A 69 0.96 14.48 2.25
N GLN A 70 -0.07 14.70 3.05
CA GLN A 70 -1.43 14.30 2.75
C GLN A 70 -2.24 15.44 2.15
N ASP A 71 -1.93 16.65 2.56
CA ASP A 71 -2.46 17.91 2.04
C ASP A 71 -1.59 19.08 2.48
N GLY A 72 -1.67 20.21 1.75
CA GLY A 72 -1.00 21.45 2.12
C GLY A 72 0.46 21.54 1.65
N GLU A 73 1.28 22.20 2.47
CA GLU A 73 2.69 22.48 2.17
C GLU A 73 3.54 22.43 3.43
N PHE A 74 4.82 22.13 3.26
CA PHE A 74 5.79 22.11 4.35
C PHE A 74 7.13 22.74 3.97
N GLU A 75 7.80 23.27 4.98
CA GLU A 75 9.22 23.54 5.03
C GLU A 75 9.86 22.68 6.12
N ALA A 76 10.96 22.03 5.80
CA ALA A 76 11.68 21.19 6.73
C ALA A 76 13.18 21.47 6.69
N GLU A 77 13.82 21.27 7.84
CA GLU A 77 15.26 21.25 7.97
C GLU A 77 15.68 19.92 8.62
N VAL A 78 16.63 19.22 7.97
CA VAL A 78 17.19 17.96 8.45
C VAL A 78 18.69 18.10 8.52
N ASN A 79 19.27 18.13 9.72
CA ASN A 79 20.70 18.35 9.94
C ASN A 79 21.26 19.55 9.15
N GLY A 80 20.56 20.68 9.15
CA GLY A 80 20.96 21.89 8.44
C GLY A 80 20.64 21.94 6.95
N LYS A 81 20.18 20.83 6.35
CA LYS A 81 19.71 20.80 4.95
C LYS A 81 18.23 21.17 4.88
N ARG A 82 17.87 22.08 4.00
CA ARG A 82 16.50 22.57 3.83
C ARG A 82 15.77 21.89 2.71
N PHE A 83 14.51 21.57 2.95
CA PHE A 83 13.59 20.94 2.02
C PHE A 83 12.24 21.66 2.08
N SER A 84 11.51 21.62 0.96
CA SER A 84 10.12 22.07 0.92
C SER A 84 9.33 21.19 -0.03
N GLY A 85 8.05 21.04 0.27
CA GLY A 85 7.16 20.24 -0.55
C GLY A 85 5.71 20.68 -0.38
N LYS A 86 4.87 20.24 -1.33
CA LYS A 86 3.46 20.54 -1.30
C LYS A 86 2.64 19.41 -1.91
N ARG A 87 1.42 19.26 -1.42
CA ARG A 87 0.39 18.40 -2.01
C ARG A 87 -0.93 19.17 -2.04
N THR A 88 -1.16 19.89 -3.14
CA THR A 88 -2.34 20.75 -3.27
C THR A 88 -3.58 19.94 -3.63
N GLY A 89 -4.66 20.09 -2.86
CA GLY A 89 -5.94 19.45 -3.09
C GLY A 89 -6.02 17.99 -2.68
N GLY A 90 -5.04 17.52 -1.91
CA GLY A 90 -5.00 16.16 -1.38
C GLY A 90 -4.63 15.07 -2.40
N PRO A 91 -4.74 13.80 -2.02
CA PRO A 91 -4.20 12.70 -2.79
C PRO A 91 -4.96 12.38 -4.09
N PHE A 92 -6.21 12.80 -4.23
CA PHE A 92 -7.05 12.54 -5.40
C PHE A 92 -7.11 13.69 -6.41
N ALA A 93 -6.37 14.78 -6.16
CA ALA A 93 -6.47 16.00 -6.98
C ALA A 93 -6.07 15.83 -8.45
N MET A 94 -5.21 14.87 -8.76
CA MET A 94 -4.68 14.66 -10.12
C MET A 94 -5.55 13.73 -10.98
N GLY A 95 -6.52 13.04 -10.37
CA GLY A 95 -7.36 12.04 -11.04
C GLY A 95 -6.63 10.71 -11.31
N PRO A 96 -7.34 9.75 -11.93
CA PRO A 96 -6.83 8.40 -12.16
C PRO A 96 -5.53 8.35 -12.97
N GLY A 97 -4.63 7.44 -12.62
CA GLY A 97 -3.36 7.22 -13.33
C GLY A 97 -2.32 8.32 -13.16
N LYS A 98 -2.57 9.29 -12.27
CA LYS A 98 -1.65 10.39 -11.95
C LYS A 98 -1.49 10.53 -10.45
N THR A 99 -0.39 11.16 -10.04
CA THR A 99 -0.13 11.43 -8.63
C THR A 99 0.54 12.79 -8.43
N ASN A 100 0.28 13.40 -7.28
CA ASN A 100 1.01 14.54 -6.74
C ASN A 100 1.77 14.16 -5.46
N ALA A 101 1.97 12.87 -5.23
CA ALA A 101 2.71 12.37 -4.09
C ALA A 101 4.18 12.78 -4.13
N SER A 102 4.73 13.04 -2.97
CA SER A 102 6.15 13.29 -2.75
C SER A 102 6.53 12.76 -1.37
N ALA A 103 7.82 12.55 -1.12
CA ALA A 103 8.29 12.08 0.18
C ALA A 103 9.59 12.72 0.61
N LEU A 104 9.73 12.98 1.90
CA LEU A 104 10.98 13.38 2.54
C LEU A 104 11.49 12.22 3.39
N TYR A 105 12.66 11.71 3.06
CA TYR A 105 13.40 10.74 3.87
C TYR A 105 14.28 11.48 4.88
N VAL A 106 14.18 11.06 6.14
CA VAL A 106 15.00 11.55 7.26
C VAL A 106 15.78 10.37 7.83
N PRO A 107 17.12 10.39 7.81
CA PRO A 107 17.94 9.29 8.31
C PRO A 107 17.90 9.19 9.85
N CYS A 108 18.49 8.13 10.39
CA CYS A 108 18.80 8.03 11.81
C CYS A 108 19.83 9.09 12.24
N ASN A 109 19.93 9.32 13.55
CA ASN A 109 20.82 10.32 14.15
C ASN A 109 20.64 11.72 13.53
N ALA A 110 19.40 12.08 13.22
CA ALA A 110 19.07 13.34 12.59
C ALA A 110 18.07 14.16 13.41
N ARG A 111 18.24 15.46 13.34
CA ARG A 111 17.27 16.42 13.85
C ARG A 111 16.42 16.93 12.71
N LEU A 112 15.13 16.60 12.78
CA LEU A 112 14.09 17.15 11.91
C LEU A 112 13.43 18.35 12.58
N MET A 113 13.30 19.45 11.85
CA MET A 113 12.41 20.55 12.16
C MET A 113 11.48 20.75 10.97
N ILE A 114 10.16 20.72 11.19
CA ILE A 114 9.17 20.84 10.13
C ILE A 114 8.03 21.78 10.55
N ARG A 115 7.59 22.62 9.63
CA ARG A 115 6.42 23.50 9.78
C ARG A 115 5.69 23.65 8.45
N GLY A 116 4.52 24.26 8.46
CA GLY A 116 3.78 24.53 7.22
C GLY A 116 2.29 24.59 7.46
N LYS A 117 1.53 23.97 6.56
CA LYS A 117 0.06 23.91 6.61
C LYS A 117 -0.42 22.54 6.12
N GLY A 118 -1.38 21.96 6.82
CA GLY A 118 -1.99 20.70 6.45
C GLY A 118 -1.43 19.51 7.23
N GLU A 119 -1.58 18.31 6.69
CA GLU A 119 -1.22 17.04 7.33
C GLU A 119 -0.07 16.36 6.58
N VAL A 120 0.91 15.88 7.34
CA VAL A 120 2.02 15.06 6.83
C VAL A 120 2.03 13.75 7.58
N ALA A 121 1.72 12.66 6.90
CA ALA A 121 1.85 11.32 7.45
C ALA A 121 3.33 10.92 7.48
N PHE A 122 3.72 10.11 8.48
CA PHE A 122 5.06 9.59 8.55
C PHE A 122 5.10 8.15 9.02
N PHE A 123 6.09 7.42 8.53
CA PHE A 123 6.51 6.12 9.04
C PHE A 123 7.85 6.26 9.72
N GLU A 124 8.09 5.49 10.78
CA GLU A 124 9.40 5.37 11.41
C GLU A 124 9.72 3.89 11.66
N ALA A 125 10.99 3.50 11.49
CA ALA A 125 11.47 2.15 11.78
C ALA A 125 12.96 2.20 12.16
N PRO A 126 13.49 1.17 12.84
CA PRO A 126 14.93 1.09 13.10
C PRO A 126 15.73 1.18 11.80
N ALA A 127 16.75 2.02 11.80
CA ALA A 127 17.65 2.15 10.67
C ALA A 127 18.71 1.03 10.69
N LEU A 128 18.95 0.40 9.56
CA LEU A 128 19.95 -0.65 9.40
C LEU A 128 21.32 -0.11 8.98
N LYS A 129 21.34 1.09 8.38
CA LYS A 129 22.54 1.79 7.87
C LYS A 129 22.34 3.30 7.92
N GLU A 130 23.42 4.03 8.12
CA GLU A 130 23.40 5.47 7.93
C GLU A 130 23.18 5.87 6.47
N LYS A 131 22.33 6.85 6.26
CA LYS A 131 21.95 7.40 4.94
C LYS A 131 21.96 8.94 5.00
N GLN A 132 21.66 9.57 3.88
CA GLN A 132 21.54 11.04 3.77
C GLN A 132 20.07 11.43 3.62
N PRO A 133 19.65 12.60 4.14
CA PRO A 133 18.30 13.09 3.91
C PRO A 133 18.08 13.34 2.41
N PHE A 134 16.88 12.95 1.95
CA PHE A 134 16.53 13.02 0.52
C PHE A 134 15.06 13.38 0.33
N TYR A 135 14.79 14.28 -0.61
CA TYR A 135 13.41 14.62 -1.00
C TYR A 135 13.11 14.07 -2.40
N PHE A 136 12.11 13.20 -2.46
CA PHE A 136 11.59 12.66 -3.71
C PHE A 136 10.40 13.51 -4.16
N SER A 137 10.65 14.40 -5.11
CA SER A 137 9.64 15.33 -5.61
C SER A 137 8.65 14.65 -6.56
N ASN A 138 7.44 15.16 -6.62
CA ASN A 138 6.34 14.58 -7.39
C ASN A 138 6.60 14.46 -8.90
N ASP A 139 7.43 15.31 -9.49
CA ASP A 139 7.82 15.25 -10.91
C ASP A 139 8.67 14.02 -11.27
N LYS A 140 9.29 13.38 -10.27
CA LYS A 140 10.09 12.16 -10.41
C LYS A 140 9.28 10.89 -10.13
N VAL A 141 8.12 11.03 -9.53
CA VAL A 141 7.28 9.91 -9.13
C VAL A 141 6.60 9.30 -10.35
N LYS A 142 6.65 7.97 -10.46
CA LYS A 142 5.99 7.22 -11.53
C LYS A 142 4.81 6.45 -10.99
N VAL A 143 3.72 6.48 -11.75
CA VAL A 143 2.55 5.62 -11.52
C VAL A 143 2.69 4.36 -12.36
N VAL A 144 2.57 3.21 -11.72
CA VAL A 144 2.64 1.90 -12.38
C VAL A 144 1.33 1.16 -12.18
N SER A 145 0.55 1.02 -13.24
CA SER A 145 -0.67 0.20 -13.21
C SER A 145 -0.33 -1.29 -13.13
N ARG A 146 -0.94 -1.98 -12.20
CA ARG A 146 -0.82 -3.42 -11.97
C ARG A 146 -2.19 -4.08 -11.86
N GLY A 147 -2.19 -5.39 -12.08
CA GLY A 147 -3.40 -6.20 -12.04
C GLY A 147 -4.22 -6.10 -13.32
N GLY A 148 -5.35 -6.79 -13.32
CA GLY A 148 -6.27 -6.79 -14.44
C GLY A 148 -7.70 -6.82 -13.93
N TRP A 149 -8.70 -6.58 -14.76
CA TRP A 149 -10.11 -6.59 -14.41
C TRP A 149 -10.39 -5.95 -13.04
N ILE A 150 -11.04 -6.64 -12.08
CA ILE A 150 -11.42 -6.09 -10.76
C ILE A 150 -10.29 -6.02 -9.74
N TRP A 151 -9.04 -6.34 -10.08
CA TRP A 151 -7.87 -6.16 -9.21
C TRP A 151 -6.82 -5.21 -9.82
N ARG A 152 -7.22 -4.41 -10.80
CA ARG A 152 -6.38 -3.34 -11.31
C ARG A 152 -6.22 -2.25 -10.25
N ARG A 153 -4.99 -1.79 -10.05
CA ARG A 153 -4.64 -0.67 -9.18
C ARG A 153 -3.43 0.08 -9.73
N ASP A 154 -3.30 1.32 -9.32
CA ASP A 154 -2.17 2.16 -9.66
C ASP A 154 -1.23 2.29 -8.45
N ILE A 155 0.01 1.88 -8.60
CA ILE A 155 1.02 1.84 -7.54
C ILE A 155 2.02 2.98 -7.75
N VAL A 156 2.34 3.65 -6.66
CA VAL A 156 3.27 4.77 -6.58
C VAL A 156 4.32 4.42 -5.53
N SER A 157 5.51 4.01 -5.97
CA SER A 157 6.64 3.79 -5.07
C SER A 157 7.33 5.12 -4.80
N LEU A 158 7.49 5.49 -3.54
CA LEU A 158 8.07 6.75 -3.11
C LEU A 158 9.51 6.58 -2.59
N ILE A 159 9.71 5.71 -1.63
CA ILE A 159 11.01 5.48 -0.98
C ILE A 159 11.26 4.00 -0.85
N SER A 160 12.49 3.56 -1.09
CA SER A 160 12.93 2.18 -0.87
C SER A 160 14.41 2.10 -0.48
N PRO A 161 14.84 1.02 0.21
CA PRO A 161 16.24 0.78 0.54
C PRO A 161 17.13 0.63 -0.69
N LYS A 162 16.57 0.22 -1.80
CA LYS A 162 17.28 0.11 -3.07
C LYS A 162 17.81 1.47 -3.53
N ASP A 163 17.08 2.53 -3.25
CA ASP A 163 17.37 3.87 -3.74
C ASP A 163 17.89 4.80 -2.63
N VAL A 164 17.17 4.91 -1.52
CA VAL A 164 17.36 6.01 -0.55
C VAL A 164 17.40 5.56 0.90
N SER A 165 16.36 4.84 1.37
CA SER A 165 16.22 4.44 2.78
C SER A 165 17.20 3.34 3.18
N SER A 166 17.22 3.02 4.45
CA SER A 166 18.01 1.91 4.99
C SER A 166 17.15 0.67 5.20
N ASN A 167 15.88 0.86 5.54
CA ASN A 167 14.91 -0.17 5.91
C ASN A 167 13.53 0.12 5.31
N LEU A 168 12.99 1.34 5.51
CA LEU A 168 11.63 1.69 5.13
C LEU A 168 11.37 1.57 3.61
N VAL A 169 10.25 0.92 3.26
CA VAL A 169 9.66 0.95 1.92
C VAL A 169 8.32 1.65 2.02
N VAL A 170 8.12 2.74 1.28
CA VAL A 170 6.92 3.57 1.39
C VAL A 170 6.35 3.90 0.02
N GLY A 171 5.05 3.83 -0.10
CA GLY A 171 4.35 4.22 -1.32
C GLY A 171 2.84 4.34 -1.14
N GLU A 172 2.17 4.59 -2.23
CA GLU A 172 0.71 4.73 -2.29
C GLU A 172 0.13 3.77 -3.34
N THR A 173 -1.07 3.30 -3.08
CA THR A 173 -1.83 2.51 -4.06
C THR A 173 -3.24 3.06 -4.19
N TYR A 174 -3.66 3.28 -5.44
CA TYR A 174 -4.98 3.74 -5.81
C TYR A 174 -5.77 2.59 -6.41
N SER A 175 -6.91 2.27 -5.84
CA SER A 175 -7.84 1.24 -6.34
C SER A 175 -9.15 1.89 -6.79
N PRO A 176 -9.61 1.62 -8.03
CA PRO A 176 -10.92 2.08 -8.48
C PRO A 176 -12.05 1.57 -7.58
N PRO A 177 -13.24 2.18 -7.63
CA PRO A 177 -14.42 1.70 -6.89
C PRO A 177 -14.73 0.24 -7.18
N GLY A 178 -14.91 -0.59 -6.13
CA GLY A 178 -15.19 -2.01 -6.21
C GLY A 178 -14.00 -2.91 -6.51
N PHE A 179 -12.79 -2.37 -6.64
CA PHE A 179 -11.63 -3.15 -7.04
C PHE A 179 -10.80 -3.63 -5.85
N TRP A 180 -10.20 -4.80 -6.04
CA TRP A 180 -9.30 -5.43 -5.08
C TRP A 180 -7.85 -4.97 -5.26
N SER A 181 -7.12 -4.95 -4.15
CA SER A 181 -5.67 -4.81 -4.10
C SER A 181 -5.06 -5.87 -3.17
N GLY A 182 -3.74 -6.05 -3.21
CA GLY A 182 -3.11 -7.19 -2.55
C GLY A 182 -3.43 -8.53 -3.24
N THR A 183 -3.69 -8.49 -4.57
CA THR A 183 -4.04 -9.64 -5.41
C THR A 183 -3.04 -9.75 -6.58
N PRO A 184 -2.46 -10.94 -6.88
CA PRO A 184 -2.61 -12.20 -6.13
C PRO A 184 -2.28 -12.07 -4.65
N LEU A 185 -2.87 -12.97 -3.82
CA LEU A 185 -2.55 -13.00 -2.40
C LEU A 185 -1.06 -13.24 -2.19
N HIS A 186 -0.45 -12.40 -1.37
CA HIS A 186 0.96 -12.49 -1.00
C HIS A 186 1.16 -12.18 0.48
N ARG A 187 2.34 -12.51 0.97
CA ARG A 187 2.81 -12.17 2.31
C ARG A 187 4.31 -11.87 2.29
N HIS A 188 4.82 -11.31 3.36
CA HIS A 188 6.22 -10.95 3.58
C HIS A 188 6.52 -10.91 5.09
N ASP A 189 6.21 -12.01 5.79
CA ASP A 189 6.28 -12.11 7.25
C ASP A 189 7.16 -13.26 7.72
N ARG A 190 8.09 -13.76 6.89
CA ARG A 190 9.00 -14.84 7.24
C ARG A 190 10.40 -14.57 6.73
N ASP A 191 11.35 -14.70 7.63
CA ASP A 191 12.76 -14.76 7.25
C ASP A 191 13.09 -16.17 6.72
N GLU A 192 12.74 -16.39 5.45
CA GLU A 192 12.99 -17.64 4.73
C GLU A 192 13.77 -17.35 3.42
N PRO A 193 15.07 -17.05 3.48
CA PRO A 193 15.86 -16.65 2.29
C PRO A 193 15.83 -17.69 1.15
N LEU A 194 15.70 -18.97 1.49
CA LEU A 194 15.61 -20.06 0.51
C LEU A 194 14.27 -20.09 -0.23
N SER A 195 13.19 -19.61 0.39
CA SER A 195 11.88 -19.50 -0.24
C SER A 195 11.63 -18.13 -0.89
N GLY A 196 12.58 -17.20 -0.70
CA GLY A 196 12.46 -15.85 -1.24
C GLY A 196 11.38 -15.01 -0.57
N GLU A 197 11.25 -15.11 0.76
CA GLU A 197 10.35 -14.29 1.57
C GLU A 197 11.15 -13.54 2.65
N SER A 198 10.86 -12.25 2.84
CA SER A 198 11.45 -11.43 3.90
C SER A 198 10.46 -11.17 5.04
N ASP A 199 10.98 -10.86 6.24
CA ASP A 199 10.17 -10.56 7.43
C ASP A 199 9.99 -9.04 7.56
N HIS A 200 8.82 -8.54 7.10
CA HIS A 200 8.45 -7.13 7.16
C HIS A 200 7.05 -6.97 7.76
N GLU A 201 6.93 -6.01 8.66
CA GLU A 201 5.66 -5.45 9.10
C GLU A 201 5.19 -4.39 8.13
N GLU A 202 3.89 -4.14 8.08
CA GLU A 202 3.31 -3.13 7.22
C GLU A 202 2.21 -2.35 7.93
N ILE A 203 2.01 -1.10 7.54
CA ILE A 203 0.87 -0.28 7.99
C ILE A 203 0.21 0.31 6.76
N TYR A 204 -1.14 0.24 6.70
CA TYR A 204 -1.95 0.95 5.73
C TYR A 204 -2.68 2.11 6.38
N TYR A 205 -2.58 3.29 5.77
CA TYR A 205 -3.41 4.45 6.07
C TYR A 205 -4.35 4.69 4.89
N HIS A 206 -5.65 4.48 5.11
CA HIS A 206 -6.67 4.48 4.07
C HIS A 206 -7.27 5.87 3.89
N ARG A 207 -7.47 6.25 2.63
CA ARG A 207 -8.17 7.46 2.22
C ARG A 207 -9.20 7.11 1.15
N PHE A 208 -10.32 7.81 1.16
CA PHE A 208 -11.36 7.63 0.17
C PHE A 208 -11.62 8.94 -0.59
N ASN A 209 -11.86 8.84 -1.89
CA ASN A 209 -12.24 9.99 -2.71
C ASN A 209 -13.70 10.35 -2.45
N TRP A 210 -13.92 11.05 -1.36
CA TRP A 210 -15.24 11.35 -0.84
C TRP A 210 -15.33 12.80 -0.39
N LYS A 211 -16.47 13.43 -0.73
CA LYS A 211 -16.87 14.71 -0.14
C LYS A 211 -18.15 14.48 0.65
N LYS A 212 -18.06 14.62 1.95
CA LYS A 212 -19.22 14.49 2.83
C LYS A 212 -20.30 15.50 2.43
N GLY A 213 -21.50 15.00 2.08
CA GLY A 213 -22.69 15.80 1.85
C GLY A 213 -23.38 16.19 3.17
N GLU A 214 -24.22 17.21 3.12
CA GLU A 214 -25.08 17.59 4.24
C GLU A 214 -26.10 16.46 4.47
N GLY A 215 -26.14 15.87 5.67
CA GLY A 215 -27.04 14.75 6.01
C GLY A 215 -26.50 13.34 5.74
N ASP A 216 -25.27 13.20 5.26
CA ASP A 216 -24.67 11.87 5.10
C ASP A 216 -24.41 11.20 6.45
N GLU A 217 -25.10 10.10 6.71
CA GLU A 217 -24.96 9.30 7.92
C GLU A 217 -23.77 8.33 7.82
N ILE A 218 -23.54 7.76 6.61
CA ILE A 218 -22.50 6.76 6.35
C ILE A 218 -21.58 7.32 5.26
N GLY A 219 -20.28 7.37 5.56
CA GLY A 219 -19.23 7.70 4.59
C GLY A 219 -18.86 6.50 3.68
N PRO A 220 -17.91 6.69 2.78
CA PRO A 220 -17.38 5.59 1.97
C PRO A 220 -16.69 4.57 2.86
N TYR A 221 -16.71 3.33 2.40
CA TYR A 221 -16.12 2.20 3.13
C TYR A 221 -15.42 1.24 2.19
N GLY A 222 -14.61 0.39 2.77
CA GLY A 222 -13.98 -0.76 2.14
C GLY A 222 -13.83 -1.89 3.13
N VAL A 223 -13.18 -2.96 2.71
CA VAL A 223 -12.89 -4.10 3.59
C VAL A 223 -11.41 -4.46 3.46
N GLN A 224 -10.71 -4.43 4.59
CA GLN A 224 -9.37 -4.97 4.74
C GLN A 224 -9.45 -6.36 5.34
N LEU A 225 -8.85 -7.36 4.70
CA LEU A 225 -8.69 -8.70 5.27
C LEU A 225 -7.33 -8.82 5.95
N LEU A 226 -7.27 -9.66 6.97
CA LEU A 226 -6.02 -10.09 7.59
C LEU A 226 -6.11 -11.59 7.92
N MET A 227 -5.21 -12.38 7.32
CA MET A 227 -5.26 -13.84 7.37
C MET A 227 -3.85 -14.41 7.52
N ASP A 228 -3.65 -15.39 8.40
CA ASP A 228 -2.37 -16.12 8.53
C ASP A 228 -2.34 -17.47 7.81
N GLY A 229 -3.50 -17.87 7.26
CA GLY A 229 -3.69 -19.17 6.63
C GLY A 229 -3.96 -20.32 7.60
N GLN A 230 -4.05 -20.08 8.91
CA GLN A 230 -4.24 -21.11 9.95
C GLN A 230 -5.27 -20.71 11.00
N ARG A 231 -4.99 -19.67 11.78
CA ARG A 231 -5.73 -19.28 12.99
C ARG A 231 -6.47 -17.97 12.85
N LEU A 232 -5.97 -17.08 12.01
CA LEU A 232 -6.52 -15.75 11.80
C LEU A 232 -7.19 -15.67 10.44
N MET A 233 -8.47 -15.31 10.46
CA MET A 233 -9.23 -14.89 9.29
C MET A 233 -10.17 -13.78 9.74
N LYS A 234 -9.78 -12.54 9.54
CA LYS A 234 -10.57 -11.37 9.94
C LYS A 234 -10.78 -10.39 8.81
N ALA A 235 -11.93 -9.72 8.88
CA ALA A 235 -12.30 -8.61 8.02
C ALA A 235 -12.52 -7.36 8.88
N PHE A 236 -11.94 -6.24 8.45
CA PHE A 236 -12.11 -4.94 9.07
C PHE A 236 -12.84 -4.03 8.09
N ILE A 237 -13.92 -3.42 8.54
CA ILE A 237 -14.56 -2.33 7.78
C ILE A 237 -13.68 -1.11 7.94
N ILE A 238 -13.18 -0.58 6.82
CA ILE A 238 -12.34 0.60 6.78
C ILE A 238 -13.10 1.78 6.19
N GLY A 239 -12.88 2.96 6.74
CA GLY A 239 -13.38 4.24 6.25
C GLY A 239 -12.24 5.20 5.93
N ASP A 240 -12.58 6.44 5.56
CA ASP A 240 -11.57 7.48 5.41
C ASP A 240 -10.80 7.69 6.73
N LYS A 241 -9.47 7.78 6.62
CA LYS A 241 -8.54 7.89 7.75
C LYS A 241 -8.43 6.63 8.65
N SER A 242 -8.88 5.47 8.19
CA SER A 242 -8.59 4.19 8.87
C SER A 242 -7.11 3.82 8.74
N ILE A 243 -6.52 3.35 9.83
CA ILE A 243 -5.15 2.85 9.91
C ILE A 243 -5.20 1.39 10.30
N ILE A 244 -4.52 0.52 9.56
CA ILE A 244 -4.43 -0.92 9.85
C ILE A 244 -2.97 -1.31 10.04
N ALA A 245 -2.66 -1.86 11.20
CA ALA A 245 -1.39 -2.53 11.47
C ALA A 245 -1.43 -3.96 10.91
N ILE A 246 -0.45 -4.33 10.12
CA ILE A 246 -0.30 -5.63 9.47
C ILE A 246 0.99 -6.27 10.00
N PRO A 247 0.91 -7.08 11.06
CA PRO A 247 2.10 -7.76 11.61
C PRO A 247 2.64 -8.83 10.66
N GLY A 248 1.96 -9.11 9.57
CA GLY A 248 2.26 -10.10 8.56
C GLY A 248 1.00 -10.75 7.99
N GLY A 249 1.16 -11.91 7.34
CA GLY A 249 0.06 -12.66 6.74
C GLY A 249 -0.44 -12.07 5.43
N TYR A 250 -1.56 -12.60 4.95
CA TYR A 250 -2.23 -12.15 3.74
C TYR A 250 -3.18 -11.00 4.09
N HIS A 251 -3.10 -9.90 3.34
CA HIS A 251 -3.78 -8.65 3.70
C HIS A 251 -4.41 -7.92 2.49
N PRO A 252 -5.22 -8.60 1.67
CA PRO A 252 -5.88 -7.94 0.56
C PRO A 252 -6.93 -6.94 1.05
N VAL A 253 -7.15 -5.90 0.25
CA VAL A 253 -8.12 -4.84 0.52
C VAL A 253 -9.03 -4.61 -0.67
N VAL A 254 -10.29 -4.28 -0.45
CA VAL A 254 -11.25 -3.92 -1.49
C VAL A 254 -11.95 -2.61 -1.17
N ALA A 255 -12.08 -1.75 -2.19
CA ALA A 255 -12.90 -0.55 -2.13
C ALA A 255 -14.38 -0.90 -2.31
N SER A 256 -15.28 -0.19 -1.62
CA SER A 256 -16.70 -0.25 -1.96
C SER A 256 -16.96 0.31 -3.36
N PRO A 257 -18.10 -0.05 -4.00
CA PRO A 257 -18.42 0.43 -5.36
C PRO A 257 -18.65 1.94 -5.48
N VAL A 258 -18.75 2.66 -4.36
CA VAL A 258 -19.14 4.08 -4.34
C VAL A 258 -17.97 5.05 -4.33
N SER A 259 -16.75 4.59 -4.07
CA SER A 259 -15.60 5.50 -3.93
C SER A 259 -14.28 4.84 -4.29
N GLU A 260 -13.40 5.60 -4.92
CA GLU A 260 -12.00 5.25 -5.11
C GLU A 260 -11.29 5.19 -3.74
N LEU A 261 -10.47 4.17 -3.55
CA LEU A 261 -9.65 3.97 -2.37
C LEU A 261 -8.18 4.26 -2.69
N LEU A 262 -7.57 5.09 -1.86
CA LEU A 262 -6.12 5.17 -1.73
C LEU A 262 -5.73 4.57 -0.38
N TYR A 263 -4.63 3.83 -0.35
CA TYR A 263 -3.94 3.58 0.89
C TYR A 263 -2.45 3.92 0.75
N LEU A 264 -1.98 4.74 1.69
CA LEU A 264 -0.56 4.98 1.93
C LEU A 264 -0.03 3.80 2.72
N TRP A 265 0.98 3.12 2.20
CA TRP A 265 1.57 1.95 2.82
C TRP A 265 3.04 2.19 3.17
N GLY A 266 3.45 1.63 4.28
CA GLY A 266 4.84 1.61 4.72
C GLY A 266 5.18 0.26 5.29
N LEU A 267 6.35 -0.25 4.90
CA LEU A 267 6.93 -1.49 5.41
C LEU A 267 8.23 -1.19 6.16
N GLY A 268 8.45 -1.93 7.22
CA GLY A 268 9.70 -1.95 7.98
C GLY A 268 10.01 -3.37 8.42
N GLY A 269 11.24 -3.79 8.26
CA GLY A 269 11.65 -5.16 8.56
C GLY A 269 12.97 -5.24 9.31
N ARG A 270 13.45 -6.46 9.45
CA ARG A 270 14.77 -6.75 10.03
C ARG A 270 15.88 -6.75 8.98
N GLU A 271 15.50 -6.71 7.72
CA GLU A 271 16.36 -6.70 6.55
C GLU A 271 15.99 -5.56 5.60
N SER A 272 16.95 -5.10 4.80
CA SER A 272 16.74 -4.00 3.87
C SER A 272 16.02 -4.42 2.59
N GLU A 273 16.02 -5.69 2.23
CA GLU A 273 15.39 -6.18 1.00
C GLU A 273 14.01 -6.76 1.30
N MET A 274 12.99 -6.16 0.72
CA MET A 274 11.62 -6.63 0.82
C MET A 274 11.32 -7.60 -0.32
N VAL A 275 10.99 -8.84 0.02
CA VAL A 275 10.63 -9.91 -0.92
C VAL A 275 9.28 -10.49 -0.51
N MET A 276 8.31 -10.40 -1.42
CA MET A 276 6.96 -10.93 -1.23
C MET A 276 6.85 -12.35 -1.79
N ARG A 277 6.17 -13.21 -1.06
CA ARG A 277 5.80 -14.55 -1.51
C ARG A 277 4.33 -14.61 -1.88
N ASP A 278 4.06 -14.92 -3.14
CA ASP A 278 2.69 -15.15 -3.63
C ASP A 278 2.16 -16.53 -3.25
N VAL A 279 0.86 -16.64 -3.12
CA VAL A 279 0.15 -17.92 -3.01
C VAL A 279 0.18 -18.61 -4.35
N ALA A 280 0.75 -19.82 -4.40
CA ALA A 280 0.96 -20.56 -5.64
C ALA A 280 -0.35 -20.80 -6.43
N GLU A 281 -1.44 -21.08 -5.74
CA GLU A 281 -2.77 -21.32 -6.32
C GLU A 281 -3.33 -20.10 -7.06
N PHE A 282 -2.88 -18.90 -6.74
CA PHE A 282 -3.35 -17.66 -7.36
C PHE A 282 -2.35 -17.02 -8.34
N ILE A 283 -1.18 -17.62 -8.53
CA ILE A 283 -0.11 -17.07 -9.38
C ILE A 283 -0.56 -16.90 -10.84
N HIS A 284 -1.52 -17.70 -11.30
CA HIS A 284 -2.11 -17.59 -12.65
C HIS A 284 -2.74 -16.21 -12.92
N LEU A 285 -3.14 -15.45 -11.88
CA LEU A 285 -3.64 -14.10 -12.05
C LEU A 285 -2.58 -13.13 -12.57
N LYS A 286 -1.28 -13.39 -12.34
CA LYS A 286 -0.18 -12.60 -12.94
C LYS A 286 -0.11 -12.86 -14.46
N SER A 287 -0.31 -14.10 -14.88
CA SER A 287 -0.40 -14.45 -16.29
C SER A 287 -1.61 -13.80 -16.96
N PHE A 288 -2.74 -13.73 -16.29
CA PHE A 288 -3.92 -13.00 -16.79
C PHE A 288 -3.62 -11.50 -16.94
N GLU A 289 -2.90 -10.89 -15.97
CA GLU A 289 -2.47 -9.50 -16.09
C GLU A 289 -1.61 -9.25 -17.32
N GLU A 290 -0.67 -10.15 -17.61
CA GLU A 290 0.18 -10.09 -18.81
C GLU A 290 -0.65 -10.17 -20.09
N ILE A 291 -1.56 -11.13 -20.16
CA ILE A 291 -2.46 -11.30 -21.31
C ILE A 291 -3.31 -10.04 -21.54
N PHE A 292 -3.92 -9.50 -20.49
CA PHE A 292 -4.71 -8.26 -20.60
C PHE A 292 -3.85 -7.08 -21.10
N ARG A 293 -2.62 -6.94 -20.58
CA ARG A 293 -1.70 -5.89 -20.98
C ARG A 293 -1.27 -6.01 -22.44
N GLU A 294 -1.04 -7.23 -22.92
CA GLU A 294 -0.68 -7.47 -24.31
C GLU A 294 -1.85 -7.20 -25.26
N LEU A 295 -3.05 -7.63 -24.90
CA LEU A 295 -4.26 -7.39 -25.67
C LEU A 295 -4.59 -5.90 -25.74
N ASP A 296 -4.48 -5.18 -24.62
CA ASP A 296 -4.69 -3.73 -24.57
C ASP A 296 -3.65 -2.96 -25.42
N LYS A 297 -2.41 -3.46 -25.53
CA LYS A 297 -1.37 -2.88 -26.42
C LYS A 297 -1.65 -3.11 -27.89
N LYS A 298 -2.21 -4.26 -28.26
CA LYS A 298 -2.53 -4.58 -29.67
C LYS A 298 -3.58 -3.63 -30.26
N GLY A 299 -4.36 -2.96 -29.41
CA GLY A 299 -5.26 -1.87 -29.85
C GLY A 299 -6.25 -2.29 -30.93
N SER A 300 -6.66 -3.56 -30.99
CA SER A 300 -7.57 -4.04 -32.01
C SER A 300 -8.93 -3.35 -31.85
N ILE A 301 -9.34 -2.63 -32.89
CA ILE A 301 -10.65 -1.98 -32.99
C ILE A 301 -11.75 -3.05 -32.82
N GLU A 302 -11.50 -4.26 -33.29
CA GLU A 302 -12.33 -5.44 -33.03
C GLU A 302 -11.70 -6.22 -31.87
N LYS A 303 -12.29 -6.12 -30.69
CA LYS A 303 -11.90 -6.90 -29.50
C LYS A 303 -12.32 -8.37 -29.68
N THR A 304 -11.75 -9.03 -30.70
CA THR A 304 -12.05 -10.42 -31.05
C THR A 304 -10.77 -11.26 -30.88
N ILE A 305 -10.91 -12.41 -30.26
CA ILE A 305 -9.85 -13.41 -30.09
C ILE A 305 -10.35 -14.68 -30.77
N SER A 306 -9.61 -15.21 -31.74
CA SER A 306 -9.97 -16.48 -32.38
C SER A 306 -9.87 -17.64 -31.37
N LYS A 307 -10.60 -18.70 -31.64
CA LYS A 307 -10.57 -19.93 -30.84
C LYS A 307 -9.15 -20.51 -30.75
N GLU A 308 -8.41 -20.44 -31.83
CA GLU A 308 -7.03 -20.91 -31.94
C GLU A 308 -6.08 -20.05 -31.08
N GLU A 309 -6.22 -18.73 -31.13
CA GLU A 309 -5.44 -17.81 -30.30
C GLU A 309 -5.73 -18.03 -28.80
N PHE A 310 -7.01 -18.14 -28.42
CA PHE A 310 -7.39 -18.42 -27.03
C PHE A 310 -6.81 -19.76 -26.55
N LYS A 311 -6.92 -20.81 -27.36
CA LYS A 311 -6.32 -22.14 -27.07
C LYS A 311 -4.81 -22.06 -26.95
N SER A 312 -4.15 -21.29 -27.83
CA SER A 312 -2.70 -21.07 -27.80
C SER A 312 -2.28 -20.37 -26.49
N LEU A 313 -2.99 -19.31 -26.08
CA LEU A 313 -2.75 -18.62 -24.80
C LEU A 313 -2.86 -19.61 -23.63
N CYS A 314 -3.94 -20.39 -23.55
CA CYS A 314 -4.13 -21.37 -22.49
C CYS A 314 -3.00 -22.43 -22.46
N THR A 315 -2.48 -22.81 -23.60
CA THR A 315 -1.38 -23.79 -23.73
C THR A 315 -0.05 -23.17 -23.28
N VAL A 316 0.27 -21.95 -23.73
CA VAL A 316 1.53 -21.24 -23.39
C VAL A 316 1.65 -21.04 -21.89
N TYR A 317 0.56 -20.65 -21.22
CA TYR A 317 0.54 -20.42 -19.79
C TYR A 317 0.18 -21.66 -18.96
N ALA A 318 -0.02 -22.81 -19.60
CA ALA A 318 -0.37 -24.09 -18.97
C ALA A 318 -1.59 -23.99 -18.02
N PHE A 319 -2.63 -23.26 -18.43
CA PHE A 319 -3.84 -23.09 -17.62
C PHE A 319 -4.65 -24.38 -17.51
N THR A 320 -5.20 -24.63 -16.32
CA THR A 320 -6.22 -25.66 -16.14
C THR A 320 -7.51 -25.28 -16.87
N VAL A 321 -8.43 -26.24 -16.99
CA VAL A 321 -9.75 -25.98 -17.60
C VAL A 321 -10.51 -24.89 -16.85
N GLU A 322 -10.44 -24.90 -15.51
CA GLU A 322 -11.08 -23.91 -14.65
C GLU A 322 -10.45 -22.52 -14.84
N GLN A 323 -9.13 -22.45 -14.92
CA GLN A 323 -8.39 -21.19 -15.16
C GLN A 323 -8.70 -20.63 -16.56
N ALA A 324 -8.73 -21.49 -17.57
CA ALA A 324 -9.13 -21.10 -18.93
C ALA A 324 -10.58 -20.59 -18.99
N GLY A 325 -11.49 -21.27 -18.27
CA GLY A 325 -12.87 -20.84 -18.10
C GLY A 325 -12.97 -19.46 -17.46
N LEU A 326 -12.24 -19.24 -16.38
CA LEU A 326 -12.18 -17.94 -15.68
C LEU A 326 -11.62 -16.83 -16.58
N LEU A 327 -10.52 -17.09 -17.30
CA LEU A 327 -9.96 -16.14 -18.26
C LEU A 327 -10.98 -15.77 -19.35
N SER A 328 -11.73 -16.77 -19.88
CA SER A 328 -12.77 -16.52 -20.88
C SER A 328 -13.86 -15.57 -20.36
N VAL A 329 -14.34 -15.79 -19.13
CA VAL A 329 -15.32 -14.91 -18.49
C VAL A 329 -14.76 -13.49 -18.37
N MET A 330 -13.56 -13.34 -17.86
CA MET A 330 -12.93 -12.03 -17.66
C MET A 330 -12.69 -11.28 -18.98
N LEU A 331 -12.30 -11.97 -20.03
CA LEU A 331 -12.14 -11.40 -21.37
C LEU A 331 -13.47 -10.87 -21.92
N LYS A 332 -14.56 -11.65 -21.78
CA LYS A 332 -15.90 -11.22 -22.17
C LYS A 332 -16.37 -9.99 -21.41
N GLU A 333 -16.14 -9.93 -20.10
CA GLU A 333 -16.46 -8.76 -19.29
C GLU A 333 -15.64 -7.51 -19.69
N LYS A 334 -14.43 -7.69 -20.20
CA LYS A 334 -13.62 -6.61 -20.80
C LYS A 334 -14.08 -6.24 -22.22
N GLY A 335 -15.08 -6.89 -22.75
CA GLY A 335 -15.66 -6.67 -24.08
C GLY A 335 -14.93 -7.40 -25.21
N TYR A 336 -14.12 -8.40 -24.91
CA TYR A 336 -13.55 -9.28 -25.94
C TYR A 336 -14.57 -10.34 -26.34
N ASN A 337 -14.70 -10.56 -27.65
CA ASN A 337 -15.43 -11.70 -28.21
C ASN A 337 -14.46 -12.84 -28.49
N ILE A 338 -14.79 -14.05 -28.03
CA ILE A 338 -14.01 -15.26 -28.32
C ILE A 338 -14.82 -16.06 -29.32
N ASP A 339 -14.31 -16.17 -30.57
CA ASP A 339 -15.01 -16.86 -31.62
C ASP A 339 -15.26 -18.33 -31.26
N GLY A 340 -16.52 -18.76 -31.41
CA GLY A 340 -16.95 -20.15 -31.18
C GLY A 340 -17.19 -20.54 -29.73
N HIS A 341 -17.41 -19.54 -28.84
CA HIS A 341 -17.89 -19.74 -27.48
C HIS A 341 -19.16 -18.95 -27.18
#